data_630744d0f792ba05a5ea1e627aaf4274
#
_entry.id   630744d0f792ba05a5ea1e627aaf4274
#
_cell.length_a   1.000
_cell.length_b   1.000
_cell.length_c   1.000
_cell.angle_alpha   90.00
_cell.angle_beta   90.00
_cell.angle_gamma   90.00
#
_symmetry.space_group_name_H-M   'P 1'
#
loop_
_entity.id
_entity.type
_entity.pdbx_description
1 polymer ?
#
loop_
_entity_poly.entity_id
_entity_poly.type
_entity_poly.pdbx_seq_one_letter_code
_entity_poly.pdbx_strand_id
1 'polypeptide(L)'
;MKTATGFGLLMAVGCLLTAAAPAHGQTSLSIYSDGRVVVRKIIAQKLERGRNMFSFDLPGLDPATLFSPDSNVAVTSAVLRPATDMESALRASIGRTLTFVQGKGDTIQATVLSVNPPQTRLANGMVMFSLPGGTPLFPAEAALIRSKPEAVVTLEASRARDVTDLAYVSQGVTWEAVYQAVIGGSGSAMVTGAATINSSAFKVDSAAVQLVAGSINRSRVQLNAVEEARVSAGMAAPAAPRDAFASEQVVGETHVYDLPGPISFDIGSPLTAALFPRAHADYTQEFVVPGVMPWRGYLSQMSADPNAVPVQVWYTFKRAHGTAFGDRPLPGGTMQLFQRDSSGRVQLVGEASFTHTPAGKDLRVESGDAFDVTAERVQTDYHQTNIPNPPPGRGGHTRVTASYKVTLTNAKPNAITVDVRESHWGDWKITDSSAPPEKLSSSEQRFRLPVPGNGTATLTYTIQVDS
;
A
#
# COMPACT_ATOMS: atom_id res chain seq x y z
N MET A 1 -35.99 37.97 -66.92
CA MET A 1 -36.93 36.79 -67.03
C MET A 1 -36.40 35.58 -66.33
N LYS A 2 -37.25 35.03 -65.46
CA LYS A 2 -37.17 33.72 -64.77
C LYS A 2 -36.18 33.56 -63.63
N THR A 3 -36.70 33.80 -62.48
CA THR A 3 -36.32 33.33 -61.15
C THR A 3 -36.34 31.79 -61.02
N ALA A 4 -35.40 31.20 -60.35
CA ALA A 4 -35.49 29.85 -59.81
C ALA A 4 -35.00 29.82 -58.36
N THR A 5 -35.93 29.66 -57.45
CA THR A 5 -35.77 29.49 -56.00
C THR A 5 -35.37 28.03 -55.71
N GLY A 6 -34.22 27.84 -55.09
CA GLY A 6 -33.76 26.53 -54.58
C GLY A 6 -34.02 26.42 -53.10
N PHE A 7 -34.90 25.53 -52.69
CA PHE A 7 -35.23 25.16 -51.30
C PHE A 7 -34.12 24.21 -50.77
N GLY A 8 -33.32 24.68 -49.84
CA GLY A 8 -32.34 23.85 -49.14
C GLY A 8 -33.00 23.11 -47.96
N LEU A 9 -33.05 21.79 -48.03
CA LEU A 9 -33.53 20.91 -47.01
C LEU A 9 -32.41 20.67 -45.96
N LEU A 10 -32.53 21.29 -44.79
CA LEU A 10 -31.67 20.98 -43.63
C LEU A 10 -32.07 19.64 -43.05
N MET A 11 -31.26 18.59 -43.26
CA MET A 11 -31.33 17.34 -42.50
C MET A 11 -30.67 17.54 -41.11
N ALA A 12 -31.50 17.62 -40.09
CA ALA A 12 -31.03 17.53 -38.71
C ALA A 12 -30.66 16.06 -38.41
N VAL A 13 -29.37 15.77 -38.35
CA VAL A 13 -28.84 14.50 -37.87
C VAL A 13 -28.99 14.51 -36.33
N GLY A 14 -30.06 13.90 -35.82
CA GLY A 14 -30.25 13.60 -34.41
C GLY A 14 -29.23 12.55 -33.99
N CYS A 15 -28.17 12.97 -33.26
CA CYS A 15 -27.32 12.03 -32.48
C CYS A 15 -28.17 11.41 -31.38
N LEU A 16 -28.68 10.21 -31.60
CA LEU A 16 -29.16 9.32 -30.55
C LEU A 16 -27.97 8.92 -29.69
N LEU A 17 -27.80 9.61 -28.59
CA LEU A 17 -26.96 9.13 -27.47
C LEU A 17 -27.60 7.86 -26.92
N THR A 18 -27.21 6.70 -27.44
CA THR A 18 -27.47 5.43 -26.80
C THR A 18 -26.72 5.39 -25.48
N ALA A 19 -27.41 5.63 -24.36
CA ALA A 19 -26.91 5.30 -23.04
C ALA A 19 -26.57 3.80 -23.06
N ALA A 20 -25.26 3.48 -23.01
CA ALA A 20 -24.82 2.10 -22.87
C ALA A 20 -25.42 1.54 -21.58
N ALA A 21 -26.30 0.56 -21.70
CA ALA A 21 -26.81 -0.19 -20.55
C ALA A 21 -25.61 -0.80 -19.81
N PRO A 22 -25.59 -0.78 -18.47
CA PRO A 22 -24.50 -1.38 -17.71
C PRO A 22 -24.34 -2.83 -18.12
N ALA A 23 -23.11 -3.23 -18.47
CA ALA A 23 -22.80 -4.60 -18.84
C ALA A 23 -23.19 -5.51 -17.68
N HIS A 24 -24.03 -6.49 -17.96
CA HIS A 24 -24.53 -7.45 -16.98
C HIS A 24 -23.35 -8.24 -16.42
N GLY A 25 -23.17 -8.24 -15.08
CA GLY A 25 -22.11 -9.00 -14.41
C GLY A 25 -20.81 -8.23 -14.14
N GLN A 26 -20.88 -6.94 -13.85
CA GLN A 26 -19.69 -6.14 -13.54
C GLN A 26 -19.25 -6.31 -12.08
N THR A 27 -17.98 -6.67 -11.88
CA THR A 27 -17.30 -6.63 -10.57
C THR A 27 -16.43 -5.40 -10.49
N SER A 28 -16.46 -4.70 -9.35
CA SER A 28 -15.53 -3.64 -9.03
C SER A 28 -14.90 -3.85 -7.64
N LEU A 29 -13.64 -3.48 -7.51
CA LEU A 29 -12.85 -3.62 -6.30
C LEU A 29 -12.24 -2.27 -5.93
N SER A 30 -12.39 -1.87 -4.65
CA SER A 30 -11.59 -0.80 -4.08
C SER A 30 -10.62 -1.44 -3.07
N ILE A 31 -9.32 -1.47 -3.43
CA ILE A 31 -8.27 -2.14 -2.67
C ILE A 31 -7.52 -1.11 -1.84
N TYR A 32 -7.53 -1.28 -0.52
CA TYR A 32 -6.84 -0.42 0.43
C TYR A 32 -5.45 -0.97 0.74
N SER A 33 -4.50 -0.08 1.02
CA SER A 33 -3.12 -0.47 1.35
C SER A 33 -3.01 -1.33 2.62
N ASP A 34 -4.00 -1.27 3.51
CA ASP A 34 -4.06 -2.05 4.74
C ASP A 34 -4.64 -3.48 4.58
N GLY A 35 -4.92 -3.90 3.35
CA GLY A 35 -5.40 -5.24 3.02
C GLY A 35 -6.92 -5.41 3.01
N ARG A 36 -7.69 -4.34 3.24
CA ARG A 36 -9.14 -4.34 3.04
C ARG A 36 -9.49 -4.19 1.58
N VAL A 37 -10.60 -4.78 1.19
CA VAL A 37 -11.15 -4.65 -0.16
C VAL A 37 -12.66 -4.46 -0.06
N VAL A 38 -13.16 -3.39 -0.66
CA VAL A 38 -14.59 -3.28 -0.92
C VAL A 38 -14.86 -3.93 -2.26
N VAL A 39 -15.64 -4.99 -2.25
CA VAL A 39 -16.10 -5.71 -3.45
C VAL A 39 -17.51 -5.31 -3.74
N ARG A 40 -17.79 -4.86 -4.97
CA ARG A 40 -19.16 -4.63 -5.46
C ARG A 40 -19.40 -5.49 -6.69
N LYS A 41 -20.53 -6.19 -6.70
CA LYS A 41 -20.99 -7.02 -7.82
C LYS A 41 -22.38 -6.61 -8.26
N ILE A 42 -22.50 -6.26 -9.53
CA ILE A 42 -23.79 -6.11 -10.21
C ILE A 42 -24.07 -7.43 -10.91
N ILE A 43 -25.07 -8.15 -10.47
CA ILE A 43 -25.38 -9.52 -10.90
C ILE A 43 -26.66 -9.50 -11.72
N ALA A 44 -26.70 -10.22 -12.85
CA ALA A 44 -27.89 -10.37 -13.71
C ALA A 44 -28.93 -11.29 -13.03
N GLN A 45 -29.37 -10.93 -11.83
CA GLN A 45 -30.40 -11.62 -11.06
C GLN A 45 -31.53 -10.66 -10.79
N LYS A 46 -32.73 -10.99 -11.34
CA LYS A 46 -33.94 -10.21 -11.10
C LYS A 46 -34.44 -10.37 -9.67
N LEU A 47 -34.96 -9.28 -9.12
CA LEU A 47 -35.65 -9.25 -7.83
C LEU A 47 -37.12 -8.89 -8.08
N GLU A 48 -38.00 -9.67 -7.51
CA GLU A 48 -39.40 -9.31 -7.39
C GLU A 48 -39.65 -8.42 -6.17
N ARG A 49 -40.74 -7.68 -6.15
CA ARG A 49 -41.11 -6.92 -4.96
C ARG A 49 -41.40 -7.87 -3.79
N GLY A 50 -40.82 -7.56 -2.61
CA GLY A 50 -40.89 -8.37 -1.41
C GLY A 50 -39.66 -9.22 -1.21
N ARG A 51 -39.81 -10.37 -0.54
CA ARG A 51 -38.71 -11.25 -0.12
C ARG A 51 -38.20 -12.12 -1.26
N ASN A 52 -36.90 -12.07 -1.48
CA ASN A 52 -36.16 -12.88 -2.46
C ASN A 52 -35.05 -13.65 -1.74
N MET A 53 -34.75 -14.87 -2.17
CA MET A 53 -33.65 -15.66 -1.61
C MET A 53 -32.88 -16.33 -2.74
N PHE A 54 -31.56 -16.05 -2.81
CA PHE A 54 -30.69 -16.56 -3.86
C PHE A 54 -29.35 -17.01 -3.28
N SER A 55 -28.69 -17.87 -4.02
CA SER A 55 -27.29 -18.24 -3.82
C SER A 55 -26.37 -17.48 -4.76
N PHE A 56 -25.34 -16.85 -4.20
CA PHE A 56 -24.36 -16.07 -4.95
C PHE A 56 -22.94 -16.57 -4.69
N ASP A 57 -22.10 -16.47 -5.70
CA ASP A 57 -20.65 -16.61 -5.60
C ASP A 57 -20.03 -15.27 -5.18
N LEU A 58 -19.76 -15.12 -3.87
CA LEU A 58 -19.19 -13.93 -3.27
C LEU A 58 -17.85 -14.29 -2.60
N PRO A 59 -16.74 -14.33 -3.36
CA PRO A 59 -15.45 -14.75 -2.84
C PRO A 59 -14.94 -13.79 -1.75
N GLY A 60 -14.41 -14.35 -0.66
CA GLY A 60 -13.88 -13.57 0.45
C GLY A 60 -14.95 -12.81 1.26
N LEU A 61 -16.23 -13.16 1.12
CA LEU A 61 -17.33 -12.50 1.84
C LEU A 61 -17.17 -12.63 3.35
N ASP A 62 -17.19 -11.48 4.05
CA ASP A 62 -17.61 -11.41 5.45
C ASP A 62 -19.11 -11.10 5.48
N PRO A 63 -19.98 -12.07 5.90
CA PRO A 63 -21.42 -11.90 5.89
C PRO A 63 -21.93 -10.70 6.68
N ALA A 64 -21.19 -10.26 7.71
CA ALA A 64 -21.55 -9.11 8.53
C ALA A 64 -21.43 -7.77 7.79
N THR A 65 -20.69 -7.75 6.68
CA THR A 65 -20.43 -6.54 5.89
C THR A 65 -21.26 -6.44 4.63
N LEU A 66 -22.09 -7.46 4.33
CA LEU A 66 -22.88 -7.50 3.11
C LEU A 66 -24.04 -6.51 3.14
N PHE A 67 -24.13 -5.66 2.14
CA PHE A 67 -25.23 -4.72 1.93
C PHE A 67 -25.53 -4.53 0.45
N SER A 68 -26.68 -3.91 0.15
CA SER A 68 -26.99 -3.43 -1.20
C SER A 68 -26.82 -1.91 -1.27
N PRO A 69 -26.06 -1.39 -2.26
CA PRO A 69 -26.02 0.06 -2.53
C PRO A 69 -27.34 0.61 -3.07
N ASP A 70 -28.21 -0.26 -3.60
CA ASP A 70 -29.56 0.16 -4.05
C ASP A 70 -30.46 0.43 -2.85
N SER A 71 -30.92 1.67 -2.70
CA SER A 71 -31.79 2.10 -1.60
C SER A 71 -33.16 1.38 -1.56
N ASN A 72 -33.54 0.67 -2.63
CA ASN A 72 -34.78 -0.11 -2.71
C ASN A 72 -34.60 -1.57 -2.31
N VAL A 73 -33.39 -1.99 -1.98
CA VAL A 73 -33.04 -3.38 -1.66
C VAL A 73 -32.32 -3.43 -0.32
N ALA A 74 -32.86 -4.20 0.60
CA ALA A 74 -32.23 -4.45 1.90
C ALA A 74 -31.77 -5.91 2.00
N VAL A 75 -30.55 -6.14 2.49
CA VAL A 75 -30.08 -7.47 2.87
C VAL A 75 -30.64 -7.79 4.25
N THR A 76 -31.49 -8.83 4.36
CA THR A 76 -32.12 -9.23 5.62
C THR A 76 -31.41 -10.41 6.28
N SER A 77 -30.74 -11.28 5.51
CA SER A 77 -29.84 -12.29 6.04
C SER A 77 -28.81 -12.73 4.99
N ALA A 78 -27.65 -13.15 5.46
CA ALA A 78 -26.61 -13.75 4.64
C ALA A 78 -25.99 -14.93 5.39
N VAL A 79 -25.92 -16.09 4.72
CA VAL A 79 -25.32 -17.31 5.28
C VAL A 79 -24.25 -17.79 4.31
N LEU A 80 -22.99 -17.75 4.75
CA LEU A 80 -21.88 -18.31 3.98
C LEU A 80 -21.79 -19.83 4.21
N ARG A 81 -21.95 -20.58 3.14
CA ARG A 81 -21.74 -22.04 3.12
C ARG A 81 -20.37 -22.32 2.50
N PRO A 82 -19.41 -22.86 3.26
CA PRO A 82 -18.08 -23.18 2.73
C PRO A 82 -18.15 -24.27 1.63
N ALA A 83 -17.10 -24.41 0.86
CA ALA A 83 -16.89 -25.58 0.01
C ALA A 83 -16.95 -26.84 0.87
N THR A 84 -17.43 -27.92 0.29
CA THR A 84 -17.54 -29.19 0.99
C THR A 84 -16.17 -29.84 1.08
N ASP A 85 -15.61 -29.91 2.28
CA ASP A 85 -14.45 -30.72 2.61
C ASP A 85 -14.85 -32.13 3.07
N MET A 86 -13.88 -32.98 3.34
CA MET A 86 -14.10 -34.36 3.77
C MET A 86 -14.94 -34.41 5.06
N GLU A 87 -14.65 -33.56 6.03
CA GLU A 87 -15.34 -33.56 7.31
C GLU A 87 -16.80 -33.13 7.17
N SER A 88 -17.08 -32.06 6.40
CA SER A 88 -18.43 -31.60 6.13
C SER A 88 -19.24 -32.59 5.29
N ALA A 89 -18.61 -33.27 4.33
CA ALA A 89 -19.22 -34.35 3.57
C ALA A 89 -19.59 -35.55 4.47
N LEU A 90 -18.73 -35.93 5.38
CA LEU A 90 -19.01 -36.97 6.37
C LEU A 90 -20.15 -36.55 7.31
N ARG A 91 -20.15 -35.32 7.82
CA ARG A 91 -21.26 -34.79 8.66
C ARG A 91 -22.61 -34.80 7.94
N ALA A 92 -22.62 -34.42 6.65
CA ALA A 92 -23.83 -34.46 5.83
C ALA A 92 -24.27 -35.91 5.52
N SER A 93 -23.38 -36.90 5.71
CA SER A 93 -23.65 -38.33 5.50
C SER A 93 -24.00 -39.10 6.79
N ILE A 94 -24.19 -38.41 7.92
CA ILE A 94 -24.66 -39.10 9.15
C ILE A 94 -26.00 -39.78 8.88
N GLY A 95 -26.11 -41.05 9.28
CA GLY A 95 -27.25 -41.91 9.00
C GLY A 95 -27.23 -42.58 7.62
N ARG A 96 -26.28 -42.24 6.73
CA ARG A 96 -26.13 -42.86 5.40
C ARG A 96 -25.03 -43.90 5.39
N THR A 97 -25.16 -44.88 4.53
CA THR A 97 -24.13 -45.88 4.27
C THR A 97 -23.22 -45.39 3.17
N LEU A 98 -21.92 -45.29 3.47
CA LEU A 98 -20.86 -44.96 2.54
C LEU A 98 -20.02 -46.18 2.21
N THR A 99 -19.40 -46.16 1.03
CA THR A 99 -18.38 -47.13 0.61
C THR A 99 -17.00 -46.56 0.88
N PHE A 100 -16.16 -47.31 1.64
CA PHE A 100 -14.78 -46.95 1.91
C PHE A 100 -13.86 -47.84 1.07
N VAL A 101 -13.08 -47.27 0.15
CA VAL A 101 -12.14 -47.99 -0.69
C VAL A 101 -10.82 -48.19 0.04
N GLN A 102 -10.45 -49.44 0.26
CA GLN A 102 -9.22 -49.84 0.94
C GLN A 102 -8.05 -49.92 -0.05
N GLY A 103 -6.84 -50.08 0.46
CA GLY A 103 -5.69 -50.47 -0.40
C GLY A 103 -5.99 -51.76 -1.16
N LYS A 104 -5.55 -51.85 -2.41
CA LYS A 104 -5.81 -52.95 -3.37
C LYS A 104 -7.22 -53.05 -3.97
N GLY A 105 -8.10 -52.04 -3.72
CA GLY A 105 -9.43 -51.97 -4.32
C GLY A 105 -10.52 -52.70 -3.52
N ASP A 106 -10.23 -53.30 -2.37
CA ASP A 106 -11.25 -53.84 -1.46
C ASP A 106 -12.15 -52.70 -0.96
N THR A 107 -13.40 -53.02 -0.68
CA THR A 107 -14.37 -52.04 -0.20
C THR A 107 -15.04 -52.45 1.08
N ILE A 108 -15.29 -51.49 1.98
CA ILE A 108 -16.09 -51.66 3.21
C ILE A 108 -17.29 -50.74 3.12
N GLN A 109 -18.48 -51.27 3.34
CA GLN A 109 -19.70 -50.50 3.52
C GLN A 109 -19.95 -50.24 5.00
N ALA A 110 -20.12 -48.99 5.36
CA ALA A 110 -20.43 -48.61 6.74
C ALA A 110 -21.35 -47.38 6.79
N THR A 111 -22.31 -47.41 7.74
CA THR A 111 -23.20 -46.31 8.03
C THR A 111 -22.49 -45.31 8.97
N VAL A 112 -22.36 -44.05 8.61
CA VAL A 112 -21.80 -43.02 9.47
C VAL A 112 -22.78 -42.70 10.57
N LEU A 113 -22.39 -42.88 11.83
CA LEU A 113 -23.23 -42.57 13.00
C LEU A 113 -22.84 -41.21 13.62
N SER A 114 -21.53 -40.95 13.69
CA SER A 114 -20.98 -39.70 14.20
C SER A 114 -19.64 -39.41 13.51
N VAL A 115 -19.25 -38.13 13.42
CA VAL A 115 -17.98 -37.70 12.85
C VAL A 115 -16.98 -37.30 13.94
N ASN A 116 -17.48 -36.70 15.02
CA ASN A 116 -16.64 -36.30 16.15
C ASN A 116 -17.36 -36.55 17.49
N PRO A 117 -16.95 -37.59 18.31
CA PRO A 117 -15.97 -38.63 17.96
C PRO A 117 -16.48 -39.51 16.78
N PRO A 118 -15.58 -40.08 15.94
CA PRO A 118 -15.99 -40.89 14.80
C PRO A 118 -16.61 -42.21 15.24
N GLN A 119 -17.77 -42.51 14.67
CA GLN A 119 -18.49 -43.80 14.90
C GLN A 119 -19.16 -44.25 13.61
N THR A 120 -19.01 -45.50 13.29
CA THR A 120 -19.64 -46.15 12.12
C THR A 120 -20.24 -47.48 12.47
N ARG A 121 -21.32 -47.87 11.78
CA ARG A 121 -21.95 -49.18 11.87
C ARG A 121 -21.64 -49.98 10.61
N LEU A 122 -21.01 -51.12 10.76
CA LEU A 122 -20.73 -52.08 9.69
C LEU A 122 -21.99 -52.82 9.24
N ALA A 123 -21.95 -53.42 8.03
CA ALA A 123 -23.06 -54.20 7.48
C ALA A 123 -23.53 -55.37 8.36
N ASN A 124 -22.64 -55.94 9.19
CA ASN A 124 -22.94 -56.97 10.14
C ASN A 124 -23.57 -56.45 11.46
N GLY A 125 -23.87 -55.13 11.56
CA GLY A 125 -24.46 -54.49 12.73
C GLY A 125 -23.48 -54.07 13.84
N MET A 126 -22.20 -54.42 13.74
CA MET A 126 -21.20 -53.99 14.72
C MET A 126 -20.87 -52.51 14.60
N VAL A 127 -20.59 -51.86 15.74
CA VAL A 127 -20.21 -50.43 15.76
C VAL A 127 -18.72 -50.32 15.99
N MET A 128 -18.07 -49.54 15.12
CA MET A 128 -16.67 -49.12 15.26
C MET A 128 -16.63 -47.68 15.82
N PHE A 129 -15.74 -47.42 16.77
CA PHE A 129 -15.45 -46.08 17.28
C PHE A 129 -14.33 -45.42 16.46
N SER A 130 -14.41 -45.56 15.15
CA SER A 130 -13.55 -44.96 14.14
C SER A 130 -14.26 -44.96 12.80
N LEU A 131 -13.69 -44.29 11.81
CA LEU A 131 -14.04 -44.52 10.39
C LEU A 131 -13.32 -45.80 9.94
N PRO A 132 -13.92 -46.58 9.01
CA PRO A 132 -13.20 -47.64 8.32
C PRO A 132 -11.95 -47.04 7.65
N GLY A 133 -10.85 -47.79 7.62
CA GLY A 133 -9.68 -47.36 6.85
C GLY A 133 -10.04 -47.16 5.37
N GLY A 134 -9.27 -46.37 4.64
CA GLY A 134 -9.47 -46.10 3.21
C GLY A 134 -10.18 -44.79 2.91
N THR A 135 -10.48 -44.58 1.63
CA THR A 135 -11.10 -43.36 1.10
C THR A 135 -12.61 -43.50 1.03
N PRO A 136 -13.41 -42.66 1.71
CA PRO A 136 -14.85 -42.69 1.58
C PRO A 136 -15.30 -42.17 0.20
N LEU A 137 -16.23 -42.88 -0.42
CA LEU A 137 -16.93 -42.45 -1.63
C LEU A 137 -18.25 -41.80 -1.23
N PHE A 138 -18.48 -40.59 -1.70
CA PHE A 138 -19.69 -39.85 -1.46
C PHE A 138 -20.61 -39.88 -2.68
N PRO A 139 -21.95 -39.93 -2.49
CA PRO A 139 -22.90 -39.78 -3.59
C PRO A 139 -22.71 -38.41 -4.29
N ALA A 140 -22.74 -38.40 -5.58
CA ALA A 140 -22.59 -37.18 -6.39
C ALA A 140 -23.86 -36.30 -6.39
N GLU A 141 -24.67 -36.37 -5.35
CA GLU A 141 -25.86 -35.53 -5.21
C GLU A 141 -25.46 -34.08 -4.97
N ALA A 142 -25.93 -33.17 -5.83
CA ALA A 142 -25.58 -31.75 -5.78
C ALA A 142 -25.89 -31.06 -4.43
N ALA A 143 -26.83 -31.59 -3.65
CA ALA A 143 -27.16 -31.07 -2.33
C ALA A 143 -26.09 -31.32 -1.26
N LEU A 144 -25.19 -32.29 -1.46
CA LEU A 144 -24.15 -32.66 -0.50
C LEU A 144 -22.78 -32.08 -0.83
N ILE A 145 -22.49 -31.81 -2.10
CA ILE A 145 -21.14 -31.39 -2.53
C ILE A 145 -21.20 -30.00 -3.17
N ARG A 146 -20.49 -29.07 -2.56
CA ARG A 146 -20.20 -27.75 -3.08
C ARG A 146 -18.72 -27.66 -3.41
N SER A 147 -18.39 -27.44 -4.67
CA SER A 147 -16.99 -27.31 -5.13
C SER A 147 -16.36 -25.97 -4.74
N LYS A 148 -17.16 -24.97 -4.36
CA LYS A 148 -16.72 -23.64 -3.94
C LYS A 148 -17.64 -23.07 -2.85
N PRO A 149 -17.19 -22.08 -2.07
CA PRO A 149 -18.05 -21.37 -1.13
C PRO A 149 -19.25 -20.71 -1.84
N GLU A 150 -20.38 -20.67 -1.16
CA GLU A 150 -21.64 -20.12 -1.67
C GLU A 150 -22.30 -19.26 -0.59
N ALA A 151 -22.76 -18.06 -0.95
CA ALA A 151 -23.49 -17.19 -0.04
C ALA A 151 -24.99 -17.28 -0.33
N VAL A 152 -25.77 -17.79 0.62
CA VAL A 152 -27.26 -17.74 0.56
C VAL A 152 -27.70 -16.42 1.16
N VAL A 153 -28.27 -15.55 0.33
CA VAL A 153 -28.65 -14.18 0.71
C VAL A 153 -30.17 -14.03 0.59
N THR A 154 -30.78 -13.48 1.64
CA THR A 154 -32.18 -13.06 1.62
C THR A 154 -32.23 -11.55 1.47
N LEU A 155 -32.96 -11.10 0.46
CA LEU A 155 -33.13 -9.70 0.08
C LEU A 155 -34.61 -9.30 0.18
N GLU A 156 -34.87 -8.11 0.71
CA GLU A 156 -36.18 -7.48 0.67
C GLU A 156 -36.14 -6.32 -0.32
N ALA A 157 -36.97 -6.39 -1.37
CA ALA A 157 -37.02 -5.36 -2.41
C ALA A 157 -38.36 -4.58 -2.33
N SER A 158 -38.29 -3.25 -2.21
CA SER A 158 -39.48 -2.40 -2.19
C SER A 158 -40.22 -2.32 -3.55
N ARG A 159 -39.45 -2.60 -4.62
CA ARG A 159 -39.92 -2.69 -6.02
C ARG A 159 -39.12 -3.72 -6.81
N ALA A 160 -39.66 -4.22 -7.91
CA ALA A 160 -38.93 -5.12 -8.80
C ALA A 160 -37.65 -4.46 -9.37
N ARG A 161 -36.61 -5.27 -9.57
CA ARG A 161 -35.28 -4.85 -10.10
C ARG A 161 -34.83 -5.86 -11.14
N ASP A 162 -34.19 -5.39 -12.21
CA ASP A 162 -33.68 -6.28 -13.26
C ASP A 162 -32.29 -6.87 -12.91
N VAL A 163 -31.57 -6.23 -11.98
CA VAL A 163 -30.27 -6.67 -11.51
C VAL A 163 -30.21 -6.61 -9.99
N THR A 164 -29.35 -7.41 -9.40
CA THR A 164 -29.01 -7.40 -7.98
C THR A 164 -27.65 -6.73 -7.80
N ASP A 165 -27.61 -5.64 -7.03
CA ASP A 165 -26.40 -4.90 -6.69
C ASP A 165 -26.00 -5.19 -5.24
N LEU A 166 -24.86 -5.82 -5.05
CA LEU A 166 -24.34 -6.22 -3.73
C LEU A 166 -22.93 -5.67 -3.53
N ALA A 167 -22.67 -5.21 -2.31
CA ALA A 167 -21.34 -4.80 -1.89
C ALA A 167 -21.01 -5.40 -0.52
N TYR A 168 -19.73 -5.68 -0.28
CA TYR A 168 -19.23 -6.20 0.98
C TYR A 168 -17.75 -5.88 1.17
N VAL A 169 -17.28 -5.97 2.40
CA VAL A 169 -15.86 -5.83 2.72
C VAL A 169 -15.22 -7.21 2.80
N SER A 170 -14.08 -7.35 2.15
CA SER A 170 -13.20 -8.52 2.20
C SER A 170 -11.83 -8.12 2.70
N GLN A 171 -10.97 -9.10 2.91
CA GLN A 171 -9.57 -8.92 3.33
C GLN A 171 -8.66 -9.84 2.51
N GLY A 172 -7.34 -9.58 2.59
CA GLY A 172 -6.33 -10.44 1.99
C GLY A 172 -5.95 -10.09 0.56
N VAL A 173 -6.31 -8.89 0.08
CA VAL A 173 -5.73 -8.30 -1.12
C VAL A 173 -5.08 -6.99 -0.72
N THR A 174 -3.77 -6.87 -0.92
CA THR A 174 -2.97 -5.68 -0.60
C THR A 174 -2.42 -5.07 -1.86
N TRP A 175 -2.01 -3.82 -1.78
CA TRP A 175 -1.23 -3.19 -2.82
C TRP A 175 -0.17 -2.28 -2.22
N GLU A 176 0.91 -2.09 -2.99
CA GLU A 176 2.00 -1.17 -2.66
C GLU A 176 2.47 -0.44 -3.92
N ALA A 177 2.92 0.81 -3.73
CA ALA A 177 3.49 1.60 -4.82
C ALA A 177 5.00 1.36 -4.88
N VAL A 178 5.51 1.11 -6.08
CA VAL A 178 6.94 0.98 -6.38
C VAL A 178 7.30 1.99 -7.46
N TYR A 179 8.32 2.76 -7.20
CA TYR A 179 8.82 3.79 -8.10
C TYR A 179 10.23 3.44 -8.56
N GLN A 180 10.53 3.72 -9.80
CA GLN A 180 11.85 3.51 -10.37
C GLN A 180 12.34 4.82 -10.95
N ALA A 181 13.49 5.28 -10.47
CA ALA A 181 14.16 6.48 -10.98
C ALA A 181 15.48 6.08 -11.61
N VAL A 182 15.62 6.29 -12.91
CA VAL A 182 16.90 6.14 -13.63
C VAL A 182 17.60 7.49 -13.62
N ILE A 183 18.66 7.58 -12.82
CA ILE A 183 19.46 8.79 -12.60
C ILE A 183 20.34 9.05 -13.82
N GLY A 184 20.24 10.25 -14.37
CA GLY A 184 21.12 10.74 -15.44
C GLY A 184 22.24 11.64 -14.91
N GLY A 185 23.32 11.76 -15.66
CA GLY A 185 24.49 12.57 -15.26
C GLY A 185 24.29 14.08 -15.25
N SER A 186 23.16 14.60 -15.73
CA SER A 186 22.88 16.03 -15.90
C SER A 186 21.95 16.63 -14.82
N GLY A 187 21.73 15.95 -13.70
CA GLY A 187 20.78 16.41 -12.69
C GLY A 187 19.31 16.12 -13.04
N SER A 188 19.07 15.25 -14.03
CA SER A 188 17.75 14.84 -14.48
C SER A 188 17.60 13.33 -14.35
N ALA A 189 16.44 12.86 -13.94
CA ALA A 189 16.08 11.46 -13.82
C ALA A 189 14.82 11.14 -14.63
N MET A 190 14.72 9.88 -15.05
CA MET A 190 13.50 9.32 -15.62
C MET A 190 12.78 8.51 -14.54
N VAL A 191 11.57 8.91 -14.18
CA VAL A 191 10.78 8.28 -13.12
C VAL A 191 9.59 7.55 -13.71
N THR A 192 9.33 6.33 -13.21
CA THR A 192 8.11 5.55 -13.45
C THR A 192 7.51 5.12 -12.12
N GLY A 193 6.19 4.95 -12.07
CA GLY A 193 5.48 4.45 -10.90
C GLY A 193 4.55 3.32 -11.27
N ALA A 194 4.54 2.29 -10.46
CA ALA A 194 3.67 1.14 -10.59
C ALA A 194 3.08 0.74 -9.24
N ALA A 195 1.94 0.07 -9.27
CA ALA A 195 1.34 -0.59 -8.12
C ALA A 195 1.49 -2.09 -8.26
N THR A 196 1.97 -2.75 -7.22
CA THR A 196 1.98 -4.21 -7.11
C THR A 196 0.82 -4.65 -6.24
N ILE A 197 -0.07 -5.48 -6.80
CA ILE A 197 -1.25 -6.03 -6.13
C ILE A 197 -0.97 -7.48 -5.80
N ASN A 198 -1.20 -7.87 -4.53
CA ASN A 198 -1.04 -9.22 -4.04
C ASN A 198 -2.34 -9.73 -3.44
N SER A 199 -2.80 -10.91 -3.86
CA SER A 199 -3.97 -11.57 -3.27
C SER A 199 -3.58 -12.86 -2.57
N SER A 200 -4.00 -13.02 -1.32
CA SER A 200 -3.91 -14.26 -0.55
C SER A 200 -5.27 -14.90 -0.29
N ALA A 201 -6.37 -14.22 -0.65
CA ALA A 201 -7.72 -14.61 -0.25
C ALA A 201 -8.57 -15.16 -1.39
N PHE A 202 -8.57 -14.49 -2.55
CA PHE A 202 -9.43 -14.87 -3.67
C PHE A 202 -8.84 -14.42 -5.02
N LYS A 203 -9.26 -15.10 -6.08
CA LYS A 203 -8.93 -14.69 -7.44
C LYS A 203 -10.03 -13.80 -8.01
N VAL A 204 -9.66 -13.00 -9.00
CA VAL A 204 -10.56 -12.14 -9.76
C VAL A 204 -10.31 -12.37 -11.25
N ASP A 205 -11.34 -12.73 -11.99
CA ASP A 205 -11.21 -13.01 -13.41
C ASP A 205 -11.36 -11.75 -14.29
N SER A 206 -12.14 -10.78 -13.85
CA SER A 206 -12.30 -9.48 -14.54
C SER A 206 -13.00 -8.50 -13.62
N ALA A 207 -12.33 -7.42 -13.24
CA ALA A 207 -12.92 -6.37 -12.41
C ALA A 207 -12.39 -4.99 -12.75
N ALA A 208 -13.22 -3.96 -12.55
CA ALA A 208 -12.73 -2.60 -12.44
C ALA A 208 -12.03 -2.45 -11.07
N VAL A 209 -10.78 -2.02 -11.06
CA VAL A 209 -9.97 -1.94 -9.85
C VAL A 209 -9.60 -0.51 -9.53
N GLN A 210 -9.88 -0.10 -8.31
CA GLN A 210 -9.45 1.15 -7.70
C GLN A 210 -8.47 0.85 -6.57
N LEU A 211 -7.35 1.56 -6.53
CA LEU A 211 -6.39 1.51 -5.44
C LEU A 211 -6.61 2.73 -4.54
N VAL A 212 -6.81 2.50 -3.26
CA VAL A 212 -7.11 3.56 -2.30
C VAL A 212 -5.90 3.81 -1.40
N ALA A 213 -5.33 5.01 -1.51
CA ALA A 213 -4.22 5.47 -0.70
C ALA A 213 -4.70 6.47 0.37
N GLY A 214 -4.20 6.32 1.58
CA GLY A 214 -4.57 7.12 2.75
C GLY A 214 -4.88 6.25 3.95
N SER A 215 -4.96 6.86 5.12
CA SER A 215 -5.32 6.16 6.37
C SER A 215 -6.80 6.33 6.66
N ILE A 216 -7.53 5.23 6.79
CA ILE A 216 -8.89 5.25 7.28
C ILE A 216 -8.87 4.83 8.75
N ASN A 217 -9.49 5.61 9.62
CA ASN A 217 -9.58 5.33 11.04
C ASN A 217 -10.28 3.99 11.28
N ARG A 218 -9.66 3.08 12.03
CA ARG A 218 -10.28 1.80 12.41
C ARG A 218 -11.07 1.99 13.70
N SER A 219 -12.39 1.87 13.64
CA SER A 219 -13.16 1.57 14.85
C SER A 219 -12.87 0.11 15.26
N ARG A 220 -12.27 -0.11 16.44
CA ARG A 220 -12.05 -1.45 17.01
C ARG A 220 -13.30 -2.07 17.62
N VAL A 221 -14.48 -1.53 17.34
CA VAL A 221 -15.74 -2.07 17.83
C VAL A 221 -16.35 -2.96 16.76
N GLN A 222 -16.41 -4.24 17.05
CA GLN A 222 -16.90 -5.33 16.19
C GLN A 222 -18.38 -5.22 15.76
N LEU A 223 -19.08 -4.12 15.93
CA LEU A 223 -20.54 -4.04 15.75
C LEU A 223 -21.08 -2.85 14.95
N ASN A 224 -20.29 -1.92 14.44
CA ASN A 224 -20.83 -0.71 13.77
C ASN A 224 -20.26 -0.39 12.38
N ALA A 225 -19.81 -1.39 11.62
CA ALA A 225 -19.26 -1.18 10.26
C ALA A 225 -20.30 -0.77 9.21
N VAL A 226 -21.59 -0.63 9.57
CA VAL A 226 -22.69 -0.44 8.61
C VAL A 226 -22.84 1.02 8.16
N GLU A 227 -22.37 1.99 8.93
CA GLU A 227 -22.62 3.40 8.64
C GLU A 227 -21.56 4.08 7.77
N GLU A 228 -20.28 3.68 7.91
CA GLU A 228 -19.19 4.25 7.11
C GLU A 228 -19.11 3.72 5.67
N ALA A 229 -19.58 2.50 5.43
CA ALA A 229 -19.64 1.92 4.07
C ALA A 229 -20.70 2.59 3.16
N ARG A 230 -21.62 3.37 3.71
CA ARG A 230 -22.63 4.11 2.93
C ARG A 230 -22.07 5.32 2.18
N VAL A 231 -20.93 5.85 2.61
CA VAL A 231 -20.36 7.09 2.02
C VAL A 231 -19.50 6.77 0.77
N SER A 232 -18.90 5.58 0.68
CA SER A 232 -18.01 5.21 -0.43
C SER A 232 -18.71 4.55 -1.64
N ALA A 233 -20.02 4.28 -1.55
CA ALA A 233 -20.79 3.66 -2.63
C ALA A 233 -21.36 4.67 -3.65
N GLY A 234 -20.95 5.92 -3.58
CA GLY A 234 -21.41 6.98 -4.46
C GLY A 234 -20.65 7.02 -5.78
N MET A 235 -21.38 6.69 -6.85
CA MET A 235 -21.13 7.02 -8.26
C MET A 235 -20.00 6.26 -8.97
N ALA A 236 -20.40 5.25 -9.72
CA ALA A 236 -19.66 4.85 -10.91
C ALA A 236 -19.75 6.02 -11.92
N ALA A 237 -18.65 6.69 -12.15
CA ALA A 237 -18.51 7.68 -13.23
C ALA A 237 -18.61 6.99 -14.59
N PRO A 238 -19.11 7.67 -15.64
CA PRO A 238 -19.14 7.13 -16.99
C PRO A 238 -17.72 6.84 -17.46
N ALA A 239 -17.54 5.74 -18.19
CA ALA A 239 -16.28 5.30 -18.75
C ALA A 239 -15.64 6.44 -19.57
N ALA A 240 -14.59 7.01 -19.05
CA ALA A 240 -13.68 7.91 -19.76
C ALA A 240 -12.82 7.14 -20.78
N PRO A 241 -12.18 7.79 -21.75
CA PRO A 241 -11.32 7.16 -22.72
C PRO A 241 -10.26 6.31 -22.03
N ARG A 242 -9.96 5.13 -22.60
CA ARG A 242 -9.04 4.14 -22.04
C ARG A 242 -7.60 4.68 -22.07
N ASP A 243 -7.22 5.43 -21.05
CA ASP A 243 -5.82 5.75 -20.81
C ASP A 243 -5.08 4.47 -20.36
N ALA A 244 -3.82 4.32 -20.80
CA ALA A 244 -2.98 3.18 -20.41
C ALA A 244 -2.48 3.26 -18.96
N PHE A 245 -2.85 4.31 -18.23
CA PHE A 245 -2.38 4.62 -16.88
C PHE A 245 -3.55 4.91 -15.95
N ALA A 246 -3.32 4.75 -14.65
CA ALA A 246 -4.32 5.05 -13.64
C ALA A 246 -4.75 6.53 -13.69
N SER A 247 -6.04 6.78 -13.60
CA SER A 247 -6.58 8.11 -13.31
C SER A 247 -6.70 8.29 -11.80
N GLU A 248 -6.50 9.51 -11.33
CA GLU A 248 -6.54 9.82 -9.88
C GLU A 248 -7.72 10.71 -9.57
N GLN A 249 -8.39 10.44 -8.45
CA GLN A 249 -9.46 11.27 -7.89
C GLN A 249 -9.37 11.32 -6.36
N VAL A 250 -9.89 12.38 -5.76
CA VAL A 250 -9.96 12.53 -4.31
C VAL A 250 -11.34 12.12 -3.83
N VAL A 251 -11.38 11.21 -2.84
CA VAL A 251 -12.61 10.78 -2.18
C VAL A 251 -12.44 10.95 -0.67
N GLY A 252 -13.11 11.94 -0.07
CA GLY A 252 -12.85 12.34 1.31
C GLY A 252 -11.40 12.81 1.49
N GLU A 253 -10.68 12.20 2.44
CA GLU A 253 -9.25 12.45 2.69
C GLU A 253 -8.35 11.40 2.03
N THR A 254 -8.87 10.59 1.11
CA THR A 254 -8.12 9.53 0.43
C THR A 254 -7.95 9.83 -1.06
N HIS A 255 -6.83 9.38 -1.61
CA HIS A 255 -6.58 9.40 -3.05
C HIS A 255 -6.90 8.03 -3.64
N VAL A 256 -7.73 8.02 -4.67
CA VAL A 256 -8.19 6.82 -5.36
C VAL A 256 -7.60 6.81 -6.76
N TYR A 257 -6.94 5.71 -7.12
CA TYR A 257 -6.30 5.50 -8.42
C TYR A 257 -7.09 4.44 -9.20
N ASP A 258 -7.83 4.86 -10.21
CA ASP A 258 -8.57 3.96 -11.09
C ASP A 258 -7.60 3.29 -12.07
N LEU A 259 -7.44 1.99 -11.99
CA LEU A 259 -6.59 1.24 -12.93
C LEU A 259 -7.27 1.11 -14.30
N PRO A 260 -6.50 1.18 -15.40
CA PRO A 260 -7.05 1.13 -16.75
C PRO A 260 -7.58 -0.25 -17.11
N GLY A 261 -8.83 -0.31 -17.57
CA GLY A 261 -9.47 -1.52 -18.06
C GLY A 261 -9.78 -2.57 -16.98
N PRO A 262 -10.36 -3.69 -17.37
CA PRO A 262 -10.62 -4.80 -16.46
C PRO A 262 -9.33 -5.51 -16.07
N ILE A 263 -9.19 -5.78 -14.77
CA ILE A 263 -8.03 -6.42 -14.16
C ILE A 263 -8.39 -7.84 -13.73
N SER A 264 -7.48 -8.78 -13.95
CA SER A 264 -7.55 -10.16 -13.46
C SER A 264 -6.31 -10.47 -12.64
N PHE A 265 -6.47 -11.16 -11.53
CA PHE A 265 -5.34 -11.66 -10.72
C PHE A 265 -5.71 -12.96 -9.98
N ASP A 266 -4.69 -13.75 -9.69
CA ASP A 266 -4.82 -15.03 -8.97
C ASP A 266 -4.21 -14.95 -7.56
N ILE A 267 -4.60 -15.91 -6.71
CA ILE A 267 -4.00 -16.09 -5.39
C ILE A 267 -2.52 -16.42 -5.55
N GLY A 268 -1.67 -15.70 -4.80
CA GLY A 268 -0.23 -15.90 -4.76
C GLY A 268 0.53 -15.47 -6.03
N SER A 269 -0.14 -14.82 -6.99
CA SER A 269 0.46 -14.28 -8.20
C SER A 269 0.45 -12.75 -8.17
N PRO A 270 1.58 -12.08 -7.88
CA PRO A 270 1.64 -10.63 -7.88
C PRO A 270 1.33 -10.04 -9.25
N LEU A 271 0.49 -9.02 -9.29
CA LEU A 271 0.18 -8.24 -10.48
C LEU A 271 0.78 -6.85 -10.35
N THR A 272 1.50 -6.39 -11.38
CA THR A 272 2.00 -5.02 -11.45
C THR A 272 1.21 -4.22 -12.49
N ALA A 273 0.67 -3.07 -12.07
CA ALA A 273 -0.07 -2.13 -12.91
C ALA A 273 0.60 -0.75 -12.87
N ALA A 274 0.68 -0.06 -14.03
CA ALA A 274 1.28 1.25 -14.11
C ALA A 274 0.38 2.31 -13.44
N LEU A 275 0.95 3.12 -12.54
CA LEU A 275 0.26 4.24 -11.89
C LEU A 275 0.29 5.51 -12.74
N PHE A 276 1.43 5.81 -13.37
CA PHE A 276 1.56 6.97 -14.25
C PHE A 276 2.60 6.75 -15.36
N PRO A 277 2.51 7.51 -16.46
CA PRO A 277 3.46 7.42 -17.57
C PRO A 277 4.86 7.83 -17.10
N ARG A 278 5.86 7.36 -17.83
CA ARG A 278 7.26 7.79 -17.65
C ARG A 278 7.36 9.32 -17.65
N ALA A 279 7.95 9.86 -16.61
CA ALA A 279 8.09 11.30 -16.41
C ALA A 279 9.54 11.70 -16.17
N HIS A 280 9.90 12.89 -16.63
CA HIS A 280 11.19 13.51 -16.27
C HIS A 280 11.06 14.24 -14.94
N ALA A 281 12.12 14.16 -14.13
CA ALA A 281 12.25 14.89 -12.88
C ALA A 281 13.68 15.42 -12.74
N ASP A 282 13.83 16.69 -12.46
CA ASP A 282 15.11 17.25 -12.06
C ASP A 282 15.39 16.83 -10.62
N TYR A 283 16.67 16.61 -10.30
CA TYR A 283 17.07 16.27 -8.95
C TYR A 283 18.33 17.02 -8.52
N THR A 284 18.50 17.15 -7.21
CA THR A 284 19.74 17.55 -6.57
C THR A 284 20.28 16.39 -5.72
N GLN A 285 21.59 16.19 -5.75
CA GLN A 285 22.28 15.23 -4.90
C GLN A 285 22.96 15.97 -3.75
N GLU A 286 22.82 15.47 -2.54
CA GLU A 286 23.40 16.01 -1.31
C GLU A 286 24.23 14.94 -0.62
N PHE A 287 25.39 15.31 -0.09
CA PHE A 287 26.21 14.50 0.79
C PHE A 287 26.03 15.03 2.21
N VAL A 288 25.60 14.17 3.13
CA VAL A 288 25.23 14.58 4.48
C VAL A 288 25.95 13.73 5.52
N VAL A 289 26.72 14.37 6.38
CA VAL A 289 27.18 13.78 7.64
C VAL A 289 26.08 13.99 8.67
N PRO A 290 25.39 12.94 9.13
CA PRO A 290 24.28 13.09 10.06
C PRO A 290 24.75 13.60 11.42
N GLY A 291 23.92 14.43 12.05
CA GLY A 291 24.10 14.80 13.45
C GLY A 291 23.85 13.61 14.36
N VAL A 292 24.72 13.40 15.31
CA VAL A 292 24.54 12.37 16.35
C VAL A 292 23.72 12.99 17.48
N MET A 293 22.47 12.55 17.63
CA MET A 293 21.66 12.93 18.78
C MET A 293 22.23 12.24 20.04
N PRO A 294 22.70 13.00 21.05
CA PRO A 294 23.24 12.38 22.26
C PRO A 294 22.16 11.55 22.98
N TRP A 295 22.55 10.40 23.53
CA TRP A 295 21.64 9.56 24.29
C TRP A 295 21.09 10.32 25.49
N ARG A 296 19.78 10.39 25.66
CA ARG A 296 19.06 11.20 26.66
C ARG A 296 19.35 12.71 26.62
N GLY A 297 19.87 13.24 25.51
CA GLY A 297 20.11 14.69 25.36
C GLY A 297 21.34 15.24 26.05
N TYR A 298 22.15 14.39 26.69
CA TYR A 298 23.37 14.83 27.37
C TYR A 298 24.62 14.62 26.52
N LEU A 299 25.39 15.67 26.31
CA LEU A 299 26.75 15.55 25.81
C LEU A 299 27.60 14.82 26.85
N SER A 300 28.32 13.79 26.38
CA SER A 300 29.27 13.03 27.20
C SER A 300 30.65 13.16 26.63
N GLN A 301 31.65 12.92 27.47
CA GLN A 301 33.03 12.78 27.02
C GLN A 301 33.12 11.53 26.12
N MET A 302 33.66 11.73 24.93
CA MET A 302 33.89 10.67 23.94
C MET A 302 35.33 10.22 23.95
N SER A 303 35.64 9.06 23.35
CA SER A 303 37.03 8.64 23.09
C SER A 303 37.73 9.68 22.24
N ALA A 304 39.04 9.87 22.52
CA ALA A 304 39.90 10.73 21.71
C ALA A 304 40.21 10.13 20.31
N ASP A 305 39.83 8.87 20.09
CA ASP A 305 40.04 8.23 18.78
C ASP A 305 39.08 8.76 17.73
N PRO A 306 39.53 8.94 16.49
CA PRO A 306 38.66 9.31 15.39
C PRO A 306 37.54 8.27 15.19
N ASN A 307 36.29 8.71 15.21
CA ASN A 307 35.16 7.87 14.87
C ASN A 307 34.78 8.10 13.40
N ALA A 308 34.82 7.02 12.61
CA ALA A 308 34.25 7.06 11.27
C ALA A 308 32.73 7.33 11.34
N VAL A 309 32.30 8.33 10.59
CA VAL A 309 30.86 8.69 10.49
C VAL A 309 30.42 8.46 9.04
N PRO A 310 29.31 7.79 8.81
CA PRO A 310 28.82 7.59 7.45
C PRO A 310 28.49 8.93 6.79
N VAL A 311 28.77 9.04 5.51
CA VAL A 311 28.34 10.17 4.68
C VAL A 311 27.17 9.70 3.83
N GLN A 312 25.96 10.05 4.21
CA GLN A 312 24.74 9.69 3.54
C GLN A 312 24.60 10.42 2.20
N VAL A 313 24.09 9.73 1.19
CA VAL A 313 23.76 10.31 -0.11
C VAL A 313 22.25 10.46 -0.23
N TRP A 314 21.80 11.69 -0.43
CA TRP A 314 20.40 12.04 -0.57
C TRP A 314 20.12 12.56 -1.97
N TYR A 315 18.96 12.18 -2.51
CA TYR A 315 18.40 12.73 -3.76
C TYR A 315 17.10 13.47 -3.47
N THR A 316 17.03 14.73 -3.90
CA THR A 316 15.80 15.52 -3.82
C THR A 316 15.27 15.72 -5.24
N PHE A 317 14.20 15.02 -5.57
CA PHE A 317 13.49 15.14 -6.86
C PHE A 317 12.56 16.33 -6.82
N LYS A 318 12.70 17.23 -7.79
CA LYS A 318 11.85 18.40 -7.94
C LYS A 318 10.50 18.01 -8.53
N ARG A 319 9.43 18.47 -7.91
CA ARG A 319 8.06 18.17 -8.30
C ARG A 319 7.28 19.47 -8.50
N ALA A 320 7.72 20.26 -9.49
CA ALA A 320 7.07 21.52 -9.82
C ALA A 320 5.68 21.28 -10.43
N HIS A 321 4.73 22.15 -10.13
CA HIS A 321 3.43 22.17 -10.80
C HIS A 321 3.60 22.41 -12.31
N GLY A 322 2.71 21.83 -13.11
CA GLY A 322 2.78 21.84 -14.58
C GLY A 322 3.66 20.74 -15.17
N THR A 323 4.18 19.83 -14.36
CA THR A 323 4.95 18.67 -14.83
C THR A 323 4.20 17.36 -14.56
N ALA A 324 4.39 16.36 -15.42
CA ALA A 324 3.72 15.05 -15.27
C ALA A 324 4.04 14.35 -13.96
N PHE A 325 5.21 14.62 -13.36
CA PHE A 325 5.61 14.07 -12.05
C PHE A 325 5.17 14.97 -10.89
N GLY A 326 5.06 16.30 -11.12
CA GLY A 326 4.71 17.27 -10.09
C GLY A 326 3.23 17.33 -9.75
N ASP A 327 2.36 17.25 -10.75
CA ASP A 327 0.91 17.46 -10.58
C ASP A 327 0.17 16.27 -9.97
N ARG A 328 0.84 15.12 -9.78
CA ARG A 328 0.21 13.93 -9.21
C ARG A 328 0.62 13.74 -7.75
N PRO A 329 -0.30 13.47 -6.84
CA PRO A 329 0.07 12.95 -5.52
C PRO A 329 0.71 11.57 -5.68
N LEU A 330 1.69 11.27 -4.84
CA LEU A 330 2.36 9.96 -4.84
C LEU A 330 1.92 9.18 -3.61
N PRO A 331 1.30 8.02 -3.77
CA PRO A 331 1.14 7.07 -2.68
C PRO A 331 2.47 6.77 -2.00
N GLY A 332 2.46 6.59 -0.69
CA GLY A 332 3.65 6.09 0.01
C GLY A 332 4.07 4.74 -0.56
N GLY A 333 5.36 4.54 -0.68
CA GLY A 333 5.92 3.34 -1.29
C GLY A 333 7.43 3.35 -1.30
N THR A 334 8.02 2.55 -2.17
CA THR A 334 9.46 2.38 -2.29
C THR A 334 9.98 2.98 -3.60
N MET A 335 11.00 3.84 -3.50
CA MET A 335 11.75 4.38 -4.62
C MET A 335 13.03 3.58 -4.83
N GLN A 336 13.18 2.96 -5.97
CA GLN A 336 14.39 2.30 -6.43
C GLN A 336 15.17 3.24 -7.34
N LEU A 337 16.43 3.49 -6.99
CA LEU A 337 17.33 4.38 -7.72
C LEU A 337 18.27 3.55 -8.60
N PHE A 338 18.25 3.81 -9.88
CA PHE A 338 19.10 3.14 -10.86
C PHE A 338 20.03 4.13 -11.54
N GLN A 339 21.25 3.70 -11.86
CA GLN A 339 22.20 4.46 -12.65
C GLN A 339 22.82 3.59 -13.73
N ARG A 340 23.18 4.20 -14.87
CA ARG A 340 23.93 3.50 -15.93
C ARG A 340 25.41 3.61 -15.65
N ASP A 341 26.12 2.48 -15.75
CA ASP A 341 27.57 2.48 -15.75
C ASP A 341 28.13 2.97 -17.12
N SER A 342 29.45 3.09 -17.22
CA SER A 342 30.13 3.54 -18.44
C SER A 342 29.91 2.61 -19.65
N SER A 343 29.49 1.36 -19.43
CA SER A 343 29.13 0.40 -20.48
C SER A 343 27.63 0.42 -20.82
N GLY A 344 26.84 1.28 -20.19
CA GLY A 344 25.40 1.43 -20.37
C GLY A 344 24.53 0.42 -19.60
N ARG A 345 25.11 -0.45 -18.77
CA ARG A 345 24.38 -1.38 -17.92
C ARG A 345 23.75 -0.64 -16.76
N VAL A 346 22.54 -1.05 -16.40
CA VAL A 346 21.76 -0.45 -15.31
C VAL A 346 22.13 -1.14 -13.99
N GLN A 347 22.51 -0.34 -12.98
CA GLN A 347 22.83 -0.78 -11.63
C GLN A 347 21.84 -0.16 -10.64
N LEU A 348 21.38 -0.94 -9.65
CA LEU A 348 20.65 -0.42 -8.51
C LEU A 348 21.63 0.26 -7.57
N VAL A 349 21.45 1.57 -7.35
CA VAL A 349 22.36 2.39 -6.53
C VAL A 349 21.72 2.85 -5.22
N GLY A 350 20.46 2.53 -4.98
CA GLY A 350 19.78 2.81 -3.73
C GLY A 350 18.31 2.42 -3.75
N GLU A 351 17.76 2.23 -2.57
CA GLU A 351 16.34 1.98 -2.36
C GLU A 351 15.88 2.67 -1.07
N ALA A 352 14.78 3.41 -1.13
CA ALA A 352 14.26 4.13 0.01
C ALA A 352 12.74 4.12 0.03
N SER A 353 12.16 3.93 1.22
CA SER A 353 10.73 4.09 1.44
C SER A 353 10.40 5.55 1.75
N PHE A 354 9.23 6.00 1.30
CA PHE A 354 8.70 7.33 1.61
C PHE A 354 7.20 7.28 1.88
N THR A 355 6.71 8.29 2.59
CA THR A 355 5.29 8.44 2.94
C THR A 355 4.52 9.13 1.81
N HIS A 356 3.18 9.14 1.89
CA HIS A 356 2.34 9.88 0.94
C HIS A 356 2.85 11.30 0.73
N THR A 357 3.06 11.66 -0.54
CA THR A 357 3.62 12.96 -0.91
C THR A 357 2.64 13.71 -1.80
N PRO A 358 2.09 14.85 -1.35
CA PRO A 358 1.15 15.66 -2.13
C PRO A 358 1.74 16.15 -3.46
N ALA A 359 0.88 16.52 -4.38
CA ALA A 359 1.29 17.20 -5.61
C ALA A 359 2.09 18.48 -5.28
N GLY A 360 3.09 18.80 -6.10
CA GLY A 360 3.94 19.98 -5.94
C GLY A 360 4.97 19.93 -4.81
N LYS A 361 4.95 18.91 -3.94
CA LYS A 361 5.93 18.75 -2.86
C LYS A 361 7.12 17.92 -3.33
N ASP A 362 8.34 18.46 -3.22
CA ASP A 362 9.58 17.76 -3.55
C ASP A 362 9.69 16.43 -2.80
N LEU A 363 10.24 15.41 -3.45
CA LEU A 363 10.47 14.09 -2.88
C LEU A 363 11.95 13.92 -2.56
N ARG A 364 12.27 13.76 -1.28
CA ARG A 364 13.64 13.55 -0.80
C ARG A 364 13.80 12.11 -0.32
N VAL A 365 14.79 11.40 -0.87
CA VAL A 365 15.08 9.99 -0.58
C VAL A 365 16.56 9.78 -0.32
N GLU A 366 16.88 8.88 0.60
CA GLU A 366 18.24 8.45 0.90
C GLU A 366 18.60 7.24 0.04
N SER A 367 19.78 7.26 -0.61
CA SER A 367 20.23 6.12 -1.41
C SER A 367 21.20 5.19 -0.68
N GLY A 368 21.71 5.62 0.47
CA GLY A 368 22.71 4.91 1.26
C GLY A 368 23.96 5.74 1.50
N ASP A 369 25.05 5.10 1.92
CA ASP A 369 26.31 5.76 2.27
C ASP A 369 27.23 5.94 1.05
N ALA A 370 27.95 7.05 1.02
CA ALA A 370 28.94 7.32 0.00
C ALA A 370 30.18 6.45 0.21
N PHE A 371 30.66 5.79 -0.85
CA PHE A 371 31.89 5.01 -0.80
C PHE A 371 33.13 5.89 -0.91
N ASP A 372 33.11 6.86 -1.82
CA ASP A 372 34.27 7.72 -2.14
C ASP A 372 34.30 9.01 -1.31
N VAL A 373 33.40 9.20 -0.38
CA VAL A 373 33.35 10.35 0.52
C VAL A 373 33.25 9.84 1.94
N THR A 374 34.26 10.15 2.76
CA THR A 374 34.32 9.68 4.15
C THR A 374 34.40 10.85 5.12
N ALA A 375 33.94 10.62 6.34
CA ALA A 375 34.02 11.59 7.43
C ALA A 375 34.57 10.92 8.70
N GLU A 376 35.42 11.62 9.38
CA GLU A 376 35.91 11.26 10.71
C GLU A 376 35.60 12.39 11.69
N ARG A 377 35.02 12.07 12.84
CA ARG A 377 34.73 13.05 13.91
C ARG A 377 35.50 12.72 15.17
N VAL A 378 36.13 13.71 15.73
CA VAL A 378 36.89 13.65 17.00
C VAL A 378 36.35 14.72 17.92
N GLN A 379 36.09 14.36 19.18
CA GLN A 379 35.92 15.34 20.25
C GLN A 379 37.27 15.79 20.74
N THR A 380 37.65 17.06 20.51
CA THR A 380 38.97 17.61 20.84
C THR A 380 39.03 18.21 22.22
N ASP A 381 37.89 18.57 22.79
CA ASP A 381 37.78 19.13 24.13
C ASP A 381 36.42 18.86 24.75
N TYR A 382 36.38 18.72 26.07
CA TYR A 382 35.13 18.52 26.83
C TYR A 382 35.26 19.11 28.23
N HIS A 383 34.39 20.07 28.57
CA HIS A 383 34.32 20.71 29.88
C HIS A 383 32.89 20.68 30.40
N GLN A 384 32.76 20.33 31.66
CA GLN A 384 31.50 20.39 32.40
C GLN A 384 31.65 21.31 33.58
N THR A 385 30.75 22.31 33.69
CA THR A 385 30.73 23.27 34.79
C THR A 385 29.32 23.41 35.36
N ASN A 386 29.24 23.67 36.66
CA ASN A 386 27.96 23.97 37.28
C ASN A 386 27.52 25.42 36.95
N ILE A 387 26.27 25.62 36.58
CA ILE A 387 25.72 26.97 36.38
C ILE A 387 25.36 27.57 37.75
N PRO A 388 26.02 28.65 38.20
CA PRO A 388 25.61 29.32 39.42
C PRO A 388 24.26 30.03 39.22
N ASN A 389 23.34 29.84 40.17
CA ASN A 389 22.00 30.47 40.21
C ASN A 389 21.18 30.24 38.94
N PRO A 390 20.77 28.99 38.62
CA PRO A 390 19.92 28.74 37.45
C PRO A 390 18.58 29.46 37.59
N PRO A 391 17.95 29.88 36.46
CA PRO A 391 16.63 30.48 36.48
C PRO A 391 15.59 29.57 37.15
N PRO A 392 14.63 30.10 37.92
CA PRO A 392 13.58 29.32 38.56
C PRO A 392 12.79 28.51 37.51
N GLY A 393 12.58 27.21 37.75
CA GLY A 393 11.79 26.32 36.87
C GLY A 393 12.57 25.66 35.75
N ARG A 394 13.87 25.87 35.54
CA ARG A 394 14.74 25.09 34.67
C ARG A 394 15.49 24.07 35.51
N GLY A 395 15.26 22.79 35.20
CA GLY A 395 15.85 21.64 35.91
C GLY A 395 17.33 21.40 35.65
N GLY A 396 18.05 22.26 34.94
CA GLY A 396 19.43 22.09 34.57
C GLY A 396 20.36 22.97 35.40
N HIS A 397 21.36 22.35 35.99
CA HIS A 397 22.37 23.04 36.77
C HIS A 397 23.78 22.90 36.14
N THR A 398 23.86 22.37 34.93
CA THR A 398 25.14 22.01 34.32
C THR A 398 25.28 22.62 32.94
N ARG A 399 26.41 23.23 32.68
CA ARG A 399 26.86 23.65 31.36
C ARG A 399 27.93 22.69 30.86
N VAL A 400 27.67 22.12 29.67
CA VAL A 400 28.67 21.32 28.97
C VAL A 400 29.15 22.10 27.75
N THR A 401 30.46 22.19 27.59
CA THR A 401 31.10 22.75 26.41
C THR A 401 31.94 21.64 25.78
N ALA A 402 31.72 21.34 24.52
CA ALA A 402 32.45 20.30 23.80
C ALA A 402 32.92 20.85 22.44
N SER A 403 34.17 20.61 22.11
CA SER A 403 34.78 20.98 20.82
C SER A 403 34.98 19.74 19.95
N TYR A 404 34.71 19.90 18.67
CA TYR A 404 34.84 18.83 17.70
C TYR A 404 35.67 19.23 16.50
N LYS A 405 36.34 18.24 15.92
CA LYS A 405 36.97 18.31 14.62
C LYS A 405 36.38 17.24 13.72
N VAL A 406 35.83 17.65 12.56
CA VAL A 406 35.34 16.75 11.51
C VAL A 406 36.29 16.87 10.32
N THR A 407 36.88 15.75 9.90
CA THR A 407 37.72 15.66 8.71
C THR A 407 36.95 14.94 7.62
N LEU A 408 36.76 15.63 6.49
CA LEU A 408 36.07 15.09 5.29
C LEU A 408 37.13 14.73 4.26
N THR A 409 37.02 13.56 3.64
CA THR A 409 37.87 13.13 2.53
C THR A 409 37.01 12.83 1.32
N ASN A 410 37.32 13.39 0.17
CA ASN A 410 36.66 13.20 -1.11
C ASN A 410 37.63 12.54 -2.10
N ALA A 411 37.44 11.27 -2.40
CA ALA A 411 38.19 10.53 -3.41
C ALA A 411 37.61 10.67 -4.84
N LYS A 412 36.51 11.41 -5.01
CA LYS A 412 35.96 11.73 -6.34
C LYS A 412 36.85 12.76 -7.04
N PRO A 413 36.95 12.73 -8.39
CA PRO A 413 37.75 13.70 -9.14
C PRO A 413 37.22 15.12 -9.08
N ASN A 414 35.89 15.28 -8.85
CA ASN A 414 35.24 16.59 -8.82
C ASN A 414 35.04 17.08 -7.39
N ALA A 415 35.13 18.40 -7.19
CA ALA A 415 34.76 19.03 -5.93
C ALA A 415 33.29 18.79 -5.60
N ILE A 416 32.97 18.59 -4.33
CA ILE A 416 31.62 18.42 -3.80
C ILE A 416 31.39 19.34 -2.62
N THR A 417 30.12 19.54 -2.25
CA THR A 417 29.75 20.18 -0.98
C THR A 417 29.17 19.11 -0.06
N VAL A 418 29.63 19.07 1.18
CA VAL A 418 29.13 18.15 2.22
C VAL A 418 28.44 18.98 3.30
N ASP A 419 27.20 18.60 3.63
CA ASP A 419 26.44 19.15 4.75
C ASP A 419 26.78 18.37 6.02
N VAL A 420 27.52 18.96 6.94
CA VAL A 420 27.74 18.41 8.26
C VAL A 420 26.65 18.91 9.19
N ARG A 421 25.88 18.01 9.77
CA ARG A 421 24.75 18.33 10.63
C ARG A 421 25.10 18.10 12.09
N GLU A 422 24.58 18.95 12.96
CA GLU A 422 24.60 18.80 14.41
C GLU A 422 23.18 18.86 14.95
N SER A 423 22.86 17.93 15.86
CA SER A 423 21.52 17.79 16.44
C SER A 423 21.62 17.64 17.94
N HIS A 424 20.94 18.53 18.68
CA HIS A 424 20.90 18.53 20.14
C HIS A 424 19.50 18.90 20.66
N TRP A 425 19.23 18.44 21.86
CA TRP A 425 18.02 18.79 22.61
C TRP A 425 18.30 19.91 23.60
N GLY A 426 17.28 20.65 24.00
CA GLY A 426 17.38 21.67 25.02
C GLY A 426 17.92 23.02 24.51
N ASP A 427 18.55 23.77 25.42
CA ASP A 427 19.10 25.09 25.10
C ASP A 427 20.58 24.94 24.73
N TRP A 428 20.85 24.97 23.43
CA TRP A 428 22.18 24.78 22.89
C TRP A 428 22.55 25.79 21.83
N LYS A 429 23.86 26.04 21.67
CA LYS A 429 24.39 26.94 20.65
C LYS A 429 25.78 26.53 20.21
N ILE A 430 26.14 26.89 18.97
CA ILE A 430 27.51 26.89 18.51
C ILE A 430 28.14 28.20 18.98
N THR A 431 29.24 28.10 19.74
CA THR A 431 29.98 29.25 20.30
C THR A 431 31.16 29.65 19.45
N ASP A 432 31.75 28.72 18.72
CA ASP A 432 32.86 28.93 17.79
C ASP A 432 32.79 27.92 16.65
N SER A 433 33.20 28.31 15.42
CA SER A 433 33.26 27.41 14.28
C SER A 433 34.15 27.99 13.16
N SER A 434 34.83 27.08 12.44
CA SER A 434 35.63 27.42 11.25
C SER A 434 34.80 27.67 9.98
N ALA A 435 33.52 27.30 9.99
CA ALA A 435 32.53 27.57 8.92
C ALA A 435 31.24 28.10 9.51
N PRO A 436 30.51 28.98 8.82
CA PRO A 436 29.26 29.54 9.35
C PRO A 436 28.18 28.46 9.55
N PRO A 437 27.62 28.34 10.78
CA PRO A 437 26.48 27.48 11.04
C PRO A 437 25.19 28.06 10.48
N GLU A 438 24.38 27.21 9.84
CA GLU A 438 23.03 27.53 9.38
C GLU A 438 22.03 26.79 10.24
N LYS A 439 21.11 27.51 10.90
CA LYS A 439 20.06 26.91 11.72
C LYS A 439 18.97 26.34 10.86
N LEU A 440 18.69 25.04 10.95
CA LEU A 440 17.62 24.35 10.24
C LEU A 440 16.35 24.26 11.08
N SER A 441 16.50 24.04 12.40
CA SER A 441 15.38 23.98 13.35
C SER A 441 15.85 24.39 14.76
N SER A 442 14.99 24.26 15.78
CA SER A 442 15.39 24.45 17.17
C SER A 442 16.44 23.43 17.63
N SER A 443 16.43 22.23 17.04
CA SER A 443 17.27 21.11 17.43
C SER A 443 18.34 20.75 16.41
N GLU A 444 18.44 21.44 15.26
CA GLU A 444 19.37 21.08 14.19
C GLU A 444 20.03 22.30 13.56
N GLN A 445 21.33 22.21 13.36
CA GLN A 445 22.16 23.14 12.58
C GLN A 445 22.99 22.36 11.56
N ARG A 446 23.39 23.04 10.46
CA ARG A 446 24.29 22.48 9.46
C ARG A 446 25.45 23.41 9.18
N PHE A 447 26.55 22.80 8.74
CA PHE A 447 27.69 23.47 8.13
C PHE A 447 27.85 22.97 6.70
N ARG A 448 27.98 23.89 5.76
CA ARG A 448 28.27 23.54 4.35
C ARG A 448 29.73 23.66 4.08
N LEU A 449 30.39 22.54 3.79
CA LEU A 449 31.83 22.51 3.51
C LEU A 449 32.08 22.12 2.06
N PRO A 450 32.75 22.97 1.28
CA PRO A 450 33.32 22.57 0.00
C PRO A 450 34.51 21.64 0.25
N VAL A 451 34.51 20.47 -0.39
CA VAL A 451 35.60 19.50 -0.35
C VAL A 451 36.17 19.35 -1.75
N PRO A 452 37.46 19.70 -2.00
CA PRO A 452 38.05 19.59 -3.32
C PRO A 452 38.07 18.15 -3.84
N GLY A 453 38.10 17.97 -5.16
CA GLY A 453 38.30 16.65 -5.75
C GLY A 453 39.65 16.06 -5.35
N ASN A 454 39.68 14.74 -5.04
CA ASN A 454 40.83 14.03 -4.52
C ASN A 454 41.50 14.76 -3.34
N GLY A 455 40.69 15.36 -2.44
CA GLY A 455 41.19 16.22 -1.38
C GLY A 455 40.40 16.08 -0.08
N THR A 456 40.80 16.91 0.89
CA THR A 456 40.24 16.92 2.25
C THR A 456 39.78 18.31 2.65
N ALA A 457 38.79 18.36 3.57
CA ALA A 457 38.37 19.58 4.25
C ALA A 457 38.20 19.30 5.74
N THR A 458 38.43 20.30 6.57
CA THR A 458 38.27 20.18 8.02
C THR A 458 37.34 21.22 8.56
N LEU A 459 36.39 20.80 9.40
CA LEU A 459 35.52 21.64 10.21
C LEU A 459 35.93 21.52 11.67
N THR A 460 36.09 22.64 12.35
CA THR A 460 36.18 22.71 13.81
C THR A 460 35.03 23.54 14.34
N TYR A 461 34.43 23.12 15.44
CA TYR A 461 33.36 23.87 16.10
C TYR A 461 33.23 23.50 17.56
N THR A 462 32.66 24.40 18.33
CA THR A 462 32.39 24.24 19.77
C THR A 462 30.93 24.40 20.05
N ILE A 463 30.36 23.42 20.74
CA ILE A 463 28.95 23.40 21.19
C ILE A 463 28.93 23.69 22.68
N GLN A 464 27.98 24.53 23.09
CA GLN A 464 27.59 24.72 24.48
C GLN A 464 26.15 24.27 24.67
N VAL A 465 25.91 23.42 25.67
CA VAL A 465 24.59 22.93 26.07
C VAL A 465 24.37 23.26 27.54
N ASP A 466 23.26 23.90 27.88
CA ASP A 466 22.84 24.15 29.25
C ASP A 466 21.70 23.16 29.61
N SER A 467 21.95 22.27 30.62
CA SER A 467 21.07 21.16 31.01
C SER A 467 20.71 21.20 32.51
#